data_ad81745c21af977733313282ca807013
#
_entry.id   ad81745c21af977733313282ca807013
#
_cell.length_a   1.000
_cell.length_b   1.000
_cell.length_c   1.000
_cell.angle_alpha   90.00
_cell.angle_beta   90.00
_cell.angle_gamma   90.00
#
_symmetry.space_group_name_H-M   'P 1'
#
loop_
_entity.id
_entity.type
_entity.pdbx_description
1 polymer ?
#
loop_
_entity_poly.entity_id
_entity_poly.type
_entity_poly.pdbx_seq_one_letter_code
_entity_poly.pdbx_strand_id
1 'polypeptide(L)'
;LIFNANNDQARKTGGGYYNSDLIKNVITGNQANGKVSSGTLTLKTTSGESLIYAVANVKGNDLGGDITAALENVNSLADFKKLSVALTIKANVERSSPALVMSGAYIDGSTQPQTGYCNIPAQSTTLSGKISLTRLDSHIIFKITPNMQANGGKIKTFTPKSWRVYNVPNKSYIVAQDADAVGNTAEDYENTESSIRFGEQTDNIYDFDFYMLENRKNAKTYEGRSIENYKQREEEVKTNEHKNTGEYKYVEPYATFVEIKAHMEIENADNDNGIRVADVTYVIHLGYVDNVAADFKNERNKKYTYNVTINNVEDIVTEVTE
;
A
#
# COMPACT_ATOMS: atom_id res chain seq x y z
N LEU A 1 16.55 17.32 3.21
CA LEU A 1 17.04 17.45 4.58
C LEU A 1 18.46 16.86 4.66
N ILE A 2 19.33 17.56 5.35
CA ILE A 2 20.72 17.14 5.56
C ILE A 2 20.99 17.17 7.06
N PHE A 3 21.56 16.09 7.57
CA PHE A 3 21.92 15.92 8.99
C PHE A 3 23.39 15.58 9.08
N ASN A 4 24.07 15.94 10.19
CA ASN A 4 25.38 15.40 10.46
C ASN A 4 25.27 13.90 10.82
N ALA A 5 26.30 13.11 10.53
CA ALA A 5 26.23 11.63 10.68
C ALA A 5 26.65 11.12 12.07
N ASN A 6 26.71 11.97 13.10
CA ASN A 6 27.40 11.66 14.36
C ASN A 6 26.64 10.76 15.35
N ASN A 7 25.42 10.34 15.10
CA ASN A 7 24.58 9.40 15.86
C ASN A 7 23.08 9.69 15.69
N ASP A 8 22.21 9.03 16.44
CA ASP A 8 20.75 9.28 16.45
C ASP A 8 20.35 10.70 16.89
N GLN A 9 21.25 11.45 17.52
CA GLN A 9 21.12 12.88 17.83
C GLN A 9 21.58 13.79 16.68
N ALA A 10 21.84 13.23 15.50
CA ALA A 10 22.30 13.96 14.33
C ALA A 10 21.44 15.20 14.07
N ARG A 11 22.02 16.39 14.20
CA ARG A 11 21.32 17.66 14.00
C ARG A 11 21.18 17.97 12.52
N LYS A 12 20.08 18.62 12.17
CA LYS A 12 19.89 19.16 10.84
C LYS A 12 20.90 20.28 10.58
N THR A 13 21.69 20.14 9.53
CA THR A 13 22.73 21.10 9.12
C THR A 13 22.37 21.86 7.86
N GLY A 14 21.37 21.40 7.13
CA GLY A 14 20.93 22.04 5.89
C GLY A 14 19.65 21.43 5.33
N GLY A 15 19.22 21.98 4.22
CA GLY A 15 18.03 21.56 3.50
C GLY A 15 17.28 22.75 2.92
N GLY A 16 16.25 22.47 2.15
CA GLY A 16 15.38 23.47 1.56
C GLY A 16 14.15 22.84 0.95
N TYR A 17 13.13 23.66 0.77
CA TYR A 17 11.94 23.32 0.02
C TYR A 17 12.05 23.88 -1.40
N TYR A 18 11.75 23.07 -2.37
CA TYR A 18 11.71 23.41 -3.78
C TYR A 18 10.29 23.18 -4.30
N ASN A 19 9.64 24.25 -4.76
CA ASN A 19 8.31 24.16 -5.31
C ASN A 19 8.31 23.58 -6.73
N SER A 20 7.12 23.24 -7.23
CA SER A 20 6.94 22.66 -8.56
C SER A 20 7.45 23.53 -9.71
N ASP A 21 7.49 24.86 -9.53
CA ASP A 21 7.92 25.78 -10.58
C ASP A 21 9.44 25.79 -10.75
N LEU A 22 10.18 25.66 -9.65
CA LEU A 22 11.62 25.42 -9.68
C LEU A 22 11.96 24.03 -10.27
N ILE A 23 11.18 23.02 -9.94
CA ILE A 23 11.35 21.67 -10.47
C ILE A 23 10.92 21.61 -11.94
N LYS A 24 9.88 22.30 -12.38
CA LYS A 24 9.47 22.37 -13.80
C LYS A 24 10.56 22.95 -14.72
N ASN A 25 11.31 23.93 -14.24
CA ASN A 25 12.46 24.45 -14.97
C ASN A 25 13.66 23.51 -14.96
N VAL A 26 13.64 22.50 -14.09
CA VAL A 26 14.66 21.47 -13.93
C VAL A 26 14.29 20.21 -14.70
N ILE A 27 12.98 19.99 -14.95
CA ILE A 27 12.46 18.79 -15.64
C ILE A 27 12.02 19.21 -17.07
N THR A 28 12.96 19.52 -17.92
CA THR A 28 12.74 19.67 -19.36
C THR A 28 13.33 18.48 -20.11
N GLY A 29 12.57 17.46 -20.34
CA GLY A 29 13.01 16.32 -21.11
C GLY A 29 11.86 15.46 -21.61
N ASN A 30 12.02 14.93 -22.81
CA ASN A 30 11.08 14.02 -23.42
C ASN A 30 11.01 12.73 -22.57
N GLN A 31 9.87 12.41 -22.03
CA GLN A 31 9.65 11.23 -21.16
C GLN A 31 9.78 9.88 -21.86
N ALA A 32 10.17 9.84 -23.13
CA ALA A 32 10.19 8.64 -23.94
C ALA A 32 11.01 7.47 -23.37
N ASN A 33 11.90 7.71 -22.39
CA ASN A 33 12.70 6.66 -21.75
C ASN A 33 12.80 6.78 -20.21
N GLY A 34 11.88 7.48 -19.55
CA GLY A 34 11.90 7.61 -18.08
C GLY A 34 13.09 8.40 -17.52
N LYS A 35 13.90 9.02 -18.38
CA LYS A 35 15.01 9.89 -17.96
C LYS A 35 14.60 11.34 -18.10
N VAL A 36 14.63 12.04 -16.99
CA VAL A 36 14.42 13.49 -16.93
C VAL A 36 15.77 14.13 -16.63
N SER A 37 16.23 15.03 -17.50
CA SER A 37 17.43 15.83 -17.22
C SER A 37 17.06 16.99 -16.31
N SER A 38 17.77 17.12 -15.19
CA SER A 38 17.52 18.16 -14.19
C SER A 38 18.60 19.22 -14.21
N GLY A 39 18.24 20.46 -13.86
CA GLY A 39 19.20 21.50 -13.47
C GLY A 39 19.85 21.18 -12.12
N THR A 40 20.82 21.98 -11.73
CA THR A 40 21.53 21.84 -10.48
C THR A 40 20.77 22.53 -9.34
N LEU A 41 20.47 21.78 -8.26
CA LEU A 41 20.01 22.36 -7.00
C LEU A 41 21.21 22.65 -6.09
N THR A 42 21.31 23.89 -5.61
CA THR A 42 22.38 24.30 -4.70
C THR A 42 21.83 24.43 -3.28
N LEU A 43 22.42 23.68 -2.35
CA LEU A 43 22.09 23.69 -0.94
C LEU A 43 23.27 24.19 -0.11
N LYS A 44 22.97 24.94 0.95
CA LYS A 44 23.96 25.32 1.98
C LYS A 44 23.87 24.34 3.13
N THR A 45 25.02 23.84 3.55
CA THR A 45 25.17 22.93 4.69
C THR A 45 26.58 23.02 5.27
N THR A 46 26.84 22.27 6.34
CA THR A 46 28.18 22.13 6.91
C THR A 46 28.95 21.01 6.21
N SER A 47 30.26 21.12 6.15
CA SER A 47 31.15 20.03 5.70
C SER A 47 31.24 18.90 6.73
N GLY A 48 31.61 17.72 6.27
CA GLY A 48 31.84 16.52 7.08
C GLY A 48 30.85 15.40 6.76
N GLU A 49 30.91 14.37 7.57
CA GLU A 49 30.02 13.21 7.46
C GLU A 49 28.55 13.62 7.64
N SER A 50 27.75 13.27 6.67
CA SER A 50 26.37 13.75 6.57
C SER A 50 25.42 12.64 6.13
N LEU A 51 24.14 12.80 6.47
CA LEU A 51 23.02 11.96 6.02
C LEU A 51 22.06 12.84 5.23
N ILE A 52 21.78 12.47 3.98
CA ILE A 52 20.91 13.23 3.08
C ILE A 52 19.64 12.44 2.77
N TYR A 53 18.51 13.11 2.94
CA TYR A 53 17.17 12.58 2.61
C TYR A 53 16.40 13.55 1.74
N ALA A 54 15.54 13.00 0.89
CA ALA A 54 14.56 13.77 0.13
C ALA A 54 13.14 13.27 0.43
N VAL A 55 12.19 14.21 0.41
CA VAL A 55 10.76 13.93 0.47
C VAL A 55 10.12 14.68 -0.69
N ALA A 56 9.29 14.01 -1.47
CA ALA A 56 8.59 14.58 -2.60
C ALA A 56 7.07 14.57 -2.37
N ASN A 57 6.37 15.42 -3.13
CA ASN A 57 4.93 15.67 -2.99
C ASN A 57 4.52 16.13 -1.59
N VAL A 58 5.32 17.04 -1.03
CA VAL A 58 5.10 17.59 0.31
C VAL A 58 3.88 18.52 0.39
N LYS A 59 3.43 19.05 -0.75
CA LYS A 59 2.22 19.89 -0.91
C LYS A 59 1.28 19.27 -1.93
N GLY A 60 -0.02 19.47 -1.71
CA GLY A 60 -1.04 19.00 -2.65
C GLY A 60 -1.05 17.47 -2.81
N ASN A 61 -0.56 16.74 -1.81
CA ASN A 61 -0.65 15.28 -1.80
C ASN A 61 -2.02 14.84 -1.28
N ASP A 62 -2.34 13.58 -1.52
CA ASP A 62 -3.64 13.00 -1.21
C ASP A 62 -3.75 12.49 0.23
N LEU A 63 -2.70 12.61 1.04
CA LEU A 63 -2.68 12.12 2.42
C LEU A 63 -2.91 13.26 3.41
N GLY A 64 -1.87 13.96 3.78
CA GLY A 64 -1.89 14.94 4.85
C GLY A 64 -1.94 16.40 4.38
N GLY A 65 -2.17 16.65 3.08
CA GLY A 65 -2.09 18.02 2.55
C GLY A 65 -0.66 18.56 2.54
N ASP A 66 -0.44 19.72 3.17
CA ASP A 66 0.90 20.36 3.23
C ASP A 66 1.68 19.89 4.45
N ILE A 67 2.72 19.10 4.25
CA ILE A 67 3.63 18.62 5.31
C ILE A 67 4.92 19.47 5.42
N THR A 68 5.00 20.56 4.69
CA THR A 68 6.22 21.41 4.64
C THR A 68 6.60 21.92 6.03
N ALA A 69 5.64 22.47 6.79
CA ALA A 69 5.90 22.98 8.12
C ALA A 69 6.42 21.90 9.09
N ALA A 70 5.90 20.68 9.00
CA ALA A 70 6.40 19.57 9.81
C ALA A 70 7.85 19.23 9.47
N LEU A 71 8.23 19.23 8.18
CA LEU A 71 9.60 18.98 7.73
C LEU A 71 10.56 20.14 8.07
N GLU A 72 10.08 21.38 8.03
CA GLU A 72 10.87 22.57 8.43
C GLU A 72 11.21 22.56 9.92
N ASN A 73 10.29 22.11 10.75
CA ASN A 73 10.47 22.01 12.21
C ASN A 73 11.34 20.83 12.67
N VAL A 74 11.74 19.96 11.76
CA VAL A 74 12.69 18.88 12.07
C VAL A 74 14.04 19.46 12.44
N ASN A 75 14.55 19.10 13.61
CA ASN A 75 15.86 19.57 14.11
C ASN A 75 16.88 18.43 14.21
N SER A 76 16.45 17.19 14.28
CA SER A 76 17.32 16.00 14.36
C SER A 76 16.86 14.88 13.43
N LEU A 77 17.75 13.93 13.16
CA LEU A 77 17.39 12.71 12.42
C LEU A 77 16.35 11.88 13.17
N ALA A 78 16.43 11.85 14.50
CA ALA A 78 15.46 11.15 15.32
C ALA A 78 14.04 11.75 15.18
N ASP A 79 13.93 13.09 15.15
CA ASP A 79 12.65 13.77 14.89
C ASP A 79 12.14 13.45 13.49
N PHE A 80 13.02 13.47 12.48
CA PHE A 80 12.65 13.14 11.11
C PHE A 80 12.13 11.70 10.97
N LYS A 81 12.79 10.74 11.61
CA LYS A 81 12.35 9.33 11.61
C LYS A 81 10.99 9.12 12.29
N LYS A 82 10.61 9.98 13.23
CA LYS A 82 9.30 9.93 13.91
C LYS A 82 8.17 10.57 13.10
N LEU A 83 8.49 11.36 12.07
CA LEU A 83 7.46 11.99 11.26
C LEU A 83 6.64 10.95 10.48
N SER A 84 5.35 11.09 10.60
CA SER A 84 4.37 10.33 9.82
C SER A 84 3.45 11.27 9.03
N VAL A 85 2.91 10.76 7.95
CA VAL A 85 1.77 11.36 7.25
C VAL A 85 0.52 10.60 7.63
N ALA A 86 -0.61 11.29 7.65
CA ALA A 86 -1.90 10.72 7.99
C ALA A 86 -2.88 10.84 6.81
N LEU A 87 -3.83 9.90 6.72
CA LEU A 87 -4.97 10.04 5.83
C LEU A 87 -5.87 11.16 6.35
N THR A 88 -6.12 12.17 5.53
CA THR A 88 -7.01 13.29 5.89
C THR A 88 -8.47 13.01 5.59
N ILE A 89 -8.75 12.08 4.68
CA ILE A 89 -10.09 11.71 4.23
C ILE A 89 -10.17 10.19 4.16
N LYS A 90 -11.16 9.59 4.79
CA LYS A 90 -11.42 8.14 4.77
C LYS A 90 -11.60 7.55 3.37
N ALA A 91 -12.07 8.36 2.40
CA ALA A 91 -12.28 7.96 1.01
C ALA A 91 -10.99 7.99 0.16
N ASN A 92 -9.82 8.33 0.72
CA ASN A 92 -8.59 8.48 -0.07
C ASN A 92 -7.97 7.15 -0.57
N VAL A 93 -8.64 6.04 -0.43
CA VAL A 93 -8.24 4.78 -1.10
C VAL A 93 -8.57 4.78 -2.60
N GLU A 94 -9.62 5.50 -3.04
CA GLU A 94 -9.99 5.63 -4.46
C GLU A 94 -9.28 6.81 -5.13
N ARG A 95 -8.01 6.69 -5.39
CA ARG A 95 -7.21 7.76 -6.02
C ARG A 95 -6.89 7.42 -7.47
N SER A 96 -7.50 8.12 -8.43
CA SER A 96 -7.30 7.87 -9.86
C SER A 96 -5.97 8.42 -10.42
N SER A 97 -5.43 9.45 -9.79
CA SER A 97 -4.15 10.07 -10.20
C SER A 97 -3.46 10.71 -9.00
N PRO A 98 -3.02 9.91 -8.05
CA PRO A 98 -2.58 10.41 -6.76
C PRO A 98 -1.22 11.11 -6.82
N ALA A 99 -1.12 12.23 -6.13
CA ALA A 99 0.15 12.86 -5.79
C ALA A 99 0.72 12.18 -4.53
N LEU A 100 1.26 10.98 -4.70
CA LEU A 100 1.73 10.15 -3.59
C LEU A 100 2.96 10.75 -2.93
N VAL A 101 2.98 10.82 -1.61
CA VAL A 101 4.17 11.18 -0.84
C VAL A 101 5.26 10.13 -1.06
N MET A 102 6.46 10.59 -1.31
CA MET A 102 7.63 9.73 -1.54
C MET A 102 8.79 10.21 -0.70
N SER A 103 9.62 9.28 -0.26
CA SER A 103 10.87 9.60 0.45
C SER A 103 12.01 8.69 0.02
N GLY A 104 13.23 9.14 0.24
CA GLY A 104 14.42 8.35 -0.05
C GLY A 104 15.66 8.92 0.60
N ALA A 105 16.68 8.07 0.70
CA ALA A 105 17.98 8.42 1.22
C ALA A 105 19.01 8.47 0.09
N TYR A 106 20.04 9.28 0.25
CA TYR A 106 21.14 9.38 -0.69
C TYR A 106 21.94 8.09 -0.74
N ILE A 107 22.39 7.76 -1.95
CA ILE A 107 23.30 6.65 -2.22
C ILE A 107 24.51 7.23 -2.95
N ASP A 108 25.68 7.01 -2.39
CA ASP A 108 26.94 7.35 -3.06
C ASP A 108 27.41 6.16 -3.92
N GLY A 109 27.46 6.41 -5.22
CA GLY A 109 27.87 5.39 -6.19
C GLY A 109 26.87 4.22 -6.32
N SER A 110 27.38 2.99 -6.39
CA SER A 110 26.61 1.75 -6.57
C SER A 110 26.40 0.97 -5.29
N THR A 111 26.83 1.48 -4.14
CA THR A 111 26.79 0.75 -2.87
C THR A 111 25.39 0.74 -2.25
N GLN A 112 24.90 -0.44 -1.90
CA GLN A 112 23.73 -0.68 -1.05
C GLN A 112 24.22 -0.98 0.37
N PRO A 113 23.46 -0.65 1.42
CA PRO A 113 22.11 -0.10 1.47
C PRO A 113 22.04 1.43 1.33
N GLN A 114 20.83 1.96 1.08
CA GLN A 114 20.55 3.40 1.05
C GLN A 114 20.61 3.98 2.47
N THR A 115 21.76 4.39 2.91
CA THR A 115 21.94 4.91 4.29
C THR A 115 21.76 6.41 4.39
N GLY A 116 21.74 7.12 3.27
CA GLY A 116 21.80 8.57 3.23
C GLY A 116 23.21 9.14 3.41
N TYR A 117 24.20 8.30 3.72
CA TYR A 117 25.55 8.73 4.07
C TYR A 117 26.31 9.33 2.89
N CYS A 118 26.96 10.44 3.14
CA CYS A 118 27.98 11.02 2.27
C CYS A 118 28.97 11.85 3.09
N ASN A 119 30.16 12.10 2.53
CA ASN A 119 31.12 13.05 3.11
C ASN A 119 31.11 14.34 2.27
N ILE A 120 30.68 15.43 2.86
CA ILE A 120 30.61 16.76 2.21
C ILE A 120 31.93 17.48 2.47
N PRO A 121 32.72 17.81 1.43
CA PRO A 121 34.00 18.51 1.59
C PRO A 121 33.77 19.97 2.04
N ALA A 122 34.81 20.58 2.57
CA ALA A 122 34.79 21.96 3.07
C ALA A 122 34.60 23.02 1.96
N GLN A 123 34.74 22.62 0.71
CA GLN A 123 34.57 23.52 -0.45
C GLN A 123 33.28 23.16 -1.21
N SER A 124 32.79 24.11 -2.01
CA SER A 124 31.66 23.86 -2.91
C SER A 124 31.94 22.64 -3.79
N THR A 125 31.02 21.70 -3.83
CA THR A 125 31.15 20.47 -4.60
C THR A 125 29.83 20.05 -5.21
N THR A 126 29.88 19.18 -6.21
CA THR A 126 28.72 18.48 -6.74
C THR A 126 28.79 17.01 -6.30
N LEU A 127 27.77 16.53 -5.61
CA LEU A 127 27.65 15.13 -5.25
C LEU A 127 27.17 14.33 -6.45
N SER A 128 27.83 13.21 -6.74
CA SER A 128 27.55 12.36 -7.91
C SER A 128 26.56 11.23 -7.65
N GLY A 129 26.15 11.03 -6.40
CA GLY A 129 25.20 9.99 -6.03
C GLY A 129 23.76 10.30 -6.45
N LYS A 130 22.85 9.47 -6.00
CA LYS A 130 21.40 9.58 -6.31
C LYS A 130 20.55 9.39 -5.08
N ILE A 131 19.30 9.85 -5.15
CA ILE A 131 18.26 9.52 -4.18
C ILE A 131 17.15 8.81 -4.95
N SER A 132 16.90 7.55 -4.61
CA SER A 132 15.77 6.81 -5.13
C SER A 132 14.58 7.05 -4.23
N LEU A 133 13.53 7.69 -4.75
CA LEU A 133 12.30 7.96 -4.02
C LEU A 133 11.38 6.76 -4.07
N THR A 134 10.88 6.33 -2.92
CA THR A 134 9.88 5.27 -2.76
C THR A 134 8.58 5.88 -2.27
N ARG A 135 7.46 5.44 -2.84
CA ARG A 135 6.12 5.85 -2.42
C ARG A 135 5.81 5.27 -1.04
N LEU A 136 5.07 5.99 -0.22
CA LEU A 136 4.58 5.48 1.07
C LEU A 136 3.42 4.50 0.87
N ASP A 137 2.72 4.65 -0.24
CA ASP A 137 1.58 3.80 -0.60
C ASP A 137 2.01 2.55 -1.38
N SER A 138 1.21 1.50 -1.25
CA SER A 138 1.08 0.40 -2.20
C SER A 138 -0.09 0.65 -3.16
N HIS A 139 -0.03 0.07 -4.35
CA HIS A 139 -1.12 0.07 -5.33
C HIS A 139 -1.71 -1.33 -5.41
N ILE A 140 -2.98 -1.46 -5.08
CA ILE A 140 -3.71 -2.73 -5.03
C ILE A 140 -4.68 -2.78 -6.20
N ILE A 141 -4.61 -3.83 -7.01
CA ILE A 141 -5.46 -4.04 -8.17
C ILE A 141 -6.16 -5.39 -8.02
N PHE A 142 -7.46 -5.39 -8.19
CA PHE A 142 -8.27 -6.60 -8.25
C PHE A 142 -8.79 -6.83 -9.66
N LYS A 143 -8.72 -8.07 -10.11
CA LYS A 143 -9.32 -8.57 -11.34
C LYS A 143 -10.14 -9.81 -11.00
N ILE A 144 -11.46 -9.68 -11.09
CA ILE A 144 -12.40 -10.73 -10.68
C ILE A 144 -12.98 -11.36 -11.93
N THR A 145 -12.80 -12.66 -12.08
CA THR A 145 -13.29 -13.44 -13.20
C THR A 145 -14.24 -14.54 -12.70
N PRO A 146 -15.55 -14.42 -12.91
CA PRO A 146 -16.46 -15.50 -12.62
C PRO A 146 -16.29 -16.65 -13.63
N ASN A 147 -16.22 -17.88 -13.14
CA ASN A 147 -16.14 -19.08 -13.96
C ASN A 147 -17.54 -19.42 -14.53
N MET A 148 -17.87 -18.77 -15.64
CA MET A 148 -19.19 -18.83 -16.25
C MET A 148 -19.45 -20.18 -16.90
N GLN A 149 -20.72 -20.62 -16.92
CA GLN A 149 -21.15 -21.86 -17.56
C GLN A 149 -20.81 -21.91 -19.06
N ALA A 150 -20.85 -20.77 -19.75
CA ALA A 150 -20.41 -20.64 -21.13
C ALA A 150 -18.95 -21.07 -21.36
N ASN A 151 -18.12 -21.04 -20.33
CA ASN A 151 -16.70 -21.42 -20.34
C ASN A 151 -16.45 -22.74 -19.58
N GLY A 152 -17.49 -23.54 -19.35
CA GLY A 152 -17.38 -24.82 -18.63
C GLY A 152 -17.51 -24.74 -17.11
N GLY A 153 -17.79 -23.57 -16.56
CA GLY A 153 -18.07 -23.35 -15.15
C GLY A 153 -19.53 -23.65 -14.76
N LYS A 154 -19.90 -23.30 -13.53
CA LYS A 154 -21.26 -23.50 -13.00
C LYS A 154 -22.07 -22.22 -12.87
N ILE A 155 -21.46 -21.06 -13.03
CA ILE A 155 -22.09 -19.75 -12.87
C ILE A 155 -22.86 -19.41 -14.15
N LYS A 156 -24.16 -19.20 -14.03
CA LYS A 156 -25.04 -18.74 -15.13
C LYS A 156 -25.02 -17.23 -15.27
N THR A 157 -25.18 -16.53 -14.15
CA THR A 157 -25.09 -15.07 -14.08
C THR A 157 -24.26 -14.65 -12.88
N PHE A 158 -23.50 -13.58 -13.04
CA PHE A 158 -22.74 -12.95 -11.99
C PHE A 158 -22.92 -11.43 -12.09
N THR A 159 -23.42 -10.83 -11.04
CA THR A 159 -23.68 -9.39 -10.97
C THR A 159 -22.99 -8.83 -9.73
N PRO A 160 -21.78 -8.25 -9.86
CA PRO A 160 -21.13 -7.62 -8.73
C PRO A 160 -21.92 -6.38 -8.29
N LYS A 161 -22.03 -6.20 -6.99
CA LYS A 161 -22.80 -5.10 -6.38
C LYS A 161 -21.87 -4.00 -5.87
N SER A 162 -20.87 -4.39 -5.09
CA SER A 162 -19.98 -3.45 -4.45
C SER A 162 -18.72 -4.15 -3.91
N TRP A 163 -17.69 -3.36 -3.69
CA TRP A 163 -16.52 -3.73 -2.94
C TRP A 163 -16.26 -2.73 -1.82
N ARG A 164 -15.53 -3.13 -0.81
CA ARG A 164 -15.15 -2.31 0.33
C ARG A 164 -13.80 -2.77 0.90
N VAL A 165 -12.98 -1.83 1.35
CA VAL A 165 -11.71 -2.11 2.02
C VAL A 165 -11.84 -1.85 3.51
N TYR A 166 -11.29 -2.73 4.31
CA TYR A 166 -11.28 -2.66 5.76
C TYR A 166 -9.85 -2.64 6.29
N ASN A 167 -9.66 -2.00 7.43
CA ASN A 167 -8.40 -1.94 8.16
C ASN A 167 -7.27 -1.31 7.34
N VAL A 168 -7.54 -0.20 6.65
CA VAL A 168 -6.51 0.60 5.99
C VAL A 168 -5.78 1.42 7.04
N PRO A 169 -4.45 1.31 7.18
CA PRO A 169 -3.70 2.15 8.12
C PRO A 169 -3.92 3.64 7.84
N ASN A 170 -4.21 4.40 8.88
CA ASN A 170 -4.50 5.83 8.72
C ASN A 170 -3.25 6.71 8.76
N LYS A 171 -2.06 6.15 9.03
CA LYS A 171 -0.78 6.88 8.99
C LYS A 171 0.37 5.97 8.60
N SER A 172 1.43 6.57 8.06
CA SER A 172 2.69 5.89 7.75
C SER A 172 3.87 6.81 8.01
N TYR A 173 5.00 6.25 8.43
CA TYR A 173 6.25 7.00 8.57
C TYR A 173 6.75 7.50 7.21
N ILE A 174 7.25 8.74 7.18
CA ILE A 174 7.87 9.31 5.97
C ILE A 174 9.12 8.50 5.59
N VAL A 175 9.98 8.22 6.56
CA VAL A 175 11.14 7.36 6.36
C VAL A 175 10.77 5.92 6.71
N ALA A 176 11.05 4.99 5.81
CA ALA A 176 10.79 3.57 6.06
C ALA A 176 11.49 3.10 7.35
N GLN A 177 10.76 2.34 8.16
CA GLN A 177 11.22 1.76 9.41
C GLN A 177 10.78 0.29 9.51
N ASP A 178 11.34 -0.44 10.47
CA ASP A 178 11.00 -1.85 10.68
C ASP A 178 9.59 -2.05 11.23
N ALA A 179 9.05 -1.05 11.94
CA ALA A 179 7.69 -1.07 12.47
C ALA A 179 6.76 -0.14 11.68
N ASP A 180 5.49 -0.48 11.61
CA ASP A 180 4.44 0.39 11.07
C ASP A 180 4.21 1.59 12.00
N ALA A 181 3.74 2.71 11.43
CA ALA A 181 3.40 3.91 12.20
C ALA A 181 2.09 3.76 13.00
N VAL A 182 1.30 2.75 12.68
CA VAL A 182 0.04 2.40 13.33
C VAL A 182 0.26 1.37 14.43
N GLY A 183 -0.54 1.45 15.49
CA GLY A 183 -0.59 0.47 16.55
C GLY A 183 -1.55 -0.69 16.26
N ASN A 184 -2.19 -1.19 17.34
CA ASN A 184 -3.17 -2.28 17.27
C ASN A 184 -4.51 -1.83 17.87
N THR A 185 -4.95 -0.61 17.59
CA THR A 185 -6.25 -0.08 18.02
C THR A 185 -7.11 0.26 16.82
N ALA A 186 -8.43 0.21 16.98
CA ALA A 186 -9.35 0.55 15.90
C ALA A 186 -9.18 1.98 15.37
N GLU A 187 -8.67 2.89 16.20
CA GLU A 187 -8.43 4.28 15.86
C GLU A 187 -7.25 4.47 14.89
N ASP A 188 -6.39 3.47 14.76
CA ASP A 188 -5.24 3.49 13.86
C ASP A 188 -5.61 3.09 12.42
N TYR A 189 -6.85 2.64 12.19
CA TYR A 189 -7.30 2.11 10.91
C TYR A 189 -8.60 2.74 10.45
N GLU A 190 -8.74 2.83 9.13
CA GLU A 190 -9.93 3.32 8.47
C GLU A 190 -10.55 2.23 7.60
N ASN A 191 -11.86 2.32 7.42
CA ASN A 191 -12.60 1.55 6.44
C ASN A 191 -13.15 2.51 5.39
N THR A 192 -13.39 2.06 4.18
CA THR A 192 -14.14 2.88 3.21
C THR A 192 -15.53 3.18 3.75
N GLU A 193 -15.98 4.44 3.67
CA GLU A 193 -17.26 4.86 4.29
C GLU A 193 -18.48 4.23 3.61
N SER A 194 -18.45 4.09 2.31
CA SER A 194 -19.53 3.51 1.52
C SER A 194 -19.02 2.37 0.66
N SER A 195 -19.94 1.49 0.29
CA SER A 195 -19.65 0.46 -0.71
C SER A 195 -19.37 1.12 -2.05
N ILE A 196 -18.21 0.86 -2.59
CA ILE A 196 -17.75 1.38 -3.87
C ILE A 196 -18.32 0.48 -4.97
N ARG A 197 -18.71 1.05 -6.09
CA ARG A 197 -19.23 0.29 -7.22
C ARG A 197 -18.11 -0.12 -8.16
N PHE A 198 -18.28 -1.26 -8.79
CA PHE A 198 -17.40 -1.68 -9.88
C PHE A 198 -17.53 -0.73 -11.07
N GLY A 199 -16.43 -0.55 -11.79
CA GLY A 199 -16.41 0.14 -13.08
C GLY A 199 -17.12 -0.66 -14.19
N GLU A 200 -16.98 -0.21 -15.43
CA GLU A 200 -17.49 -0.92 -16.59
C GLU A 200 -16.77 -2.26 -16.77
N GLN A 201 -17.55 -3.30 -17.08
CA GLN A 201 -17.01 -4.63 -17.32
C GLN A 201 -16.36 -4.73 -18.70
N THR A 202 -15.20 -5.37 -18.79
CA THR A 202 -14.56 -5.76 -20.04
C THR A 202 -14.33 -7.27 -20.05
N ASP A 203 -14.82 -7.99 -21.02
CA ASP A 203 -14.62 -9.44 -21.24
C ASP A 203 -14.95 -10.33 -20.02
N ASN A 204 -16.02 -10.04 -19.28
CA ASN A 204 -16.40 -10.69 -18.03
C ASN A 204 -15.35 -10.57 -16.90
N ILE A 205 -14.46 -9.61 -16.98
CA ILE A 205 -13.55 -9.24 -15.91
C ILE A 205 -14.10 -7.99 -15.23
N TYR A 206 -14.25 -8.05 -13.93
CA TYR A 206 -14.64 -6.94 -13.09
C TYR A 206 -13.41 -6.47 -12.34
N ASP A 207 -12.94 -5.28 -12.63
CA ASP A 207 -11.75 -4.72 -12.02
C ASP A 207 -12.03 -3.51 -11.15
N PHE A 208 -11.14 -3.28 -10.21
CA PHE A 208 -11.02 -2.07 -9.44
C PHE A 208 -9.61 -1.99 -8.87
N ASP A 209 -9.20 -0.79 -8.49
CA ASP A 209 -7.93 -0.56 -7.85
C ASP A 209 -8.04 0.52 -6.77
N PHE A 210 -7.07 0.53 -5.88
CA PHE A 210 -6.95 1.53 -4.85
C PHE A 210 -5.50 1.66 -4.36
N TYR A 211 -5.24 2.75 -3.65
CA TYR A 211 -3.97 2.99 -2.98
C TYR A 211 -4.15 2.94 -1.46
N MET A 212 -3.18 2.39 -0.76
CA MET A 212 -3.18 2.33 0.69
C MET A 212 -1.78 2.50 1.25
N LEU A 213 -1.69 3.02 2.46
CA LEU A 213 -0.45 3.02 3.24
C LEU A 213 -0.08 1.59 3.62
N GLU A 214 1.21 1.34 3.84
CA GLU A 214 1.71 0.02 4.21
C GLU A 214 1.04 -0.54 5.46
N ASN A 215 0.72 -1.83 5.42
CA ASN A 215 0.21 -2.62 6.54
C ASN A 215 0.91 -3.97 6.58
N ARG A 216 1.83 -4.17 7.52
CA ARG A 216 2.71 -5.35 7.56
C ARG A 216 2.29 -6.34 8.65
N LYS A 217 0.97 -6.60 8.75
CA LYS A 217 0.45 -7.62 9.67
C LYS A 217 0.91 -9.02 9.28
N ASN A 218 1.00 -9.87 10.26
CA ASN A 218 1.48 -11.24 10.11
C ASN A 218 0.36 -12.24 10.33
N ALA A 219 0.65 -13.51 10.03
CA ALA A 219 -0.14 -14.61 10.54
C ALA A 219 0.04 -14.75 12.05
N LYS A 220 -1.03 -15.14 12.74
CA LYS A 220 -1.00 -15.61 14.13
C LYS A 220 -1.25 -17.11 14.19
N THR A 221 -0.87 -17.75 15.30
CA THR A 221 -1.27 -19.13 15.57
C THR A 221 -2.65 -19.17 16.21
N TYR A 222 -3.41 -20.20 15.91
CA TYR A 222 -4.70 -20.49 16.53
C TYR A 222 -4.69 -21.90 17.14
N GLU A 223 -4.95 -22.03 18.43
CA GLU A 223 -4.88 -23.29 19.18
C GLU A 223 -3.56 -24.06 18.96
N GLY A 224 -2.45 -23.33 18.90
CA GLY A 224 -1.10 -23.87 18.69
C GLY A 224 -0.79 -24.31 17.25
N ARG A 225 -1.68 -24.07 16.30
CA ARG A 225 -1.49 -24.38 14.88
C ARG A 225 -1.18 -23.15 14.07
N SER A 226 -0.31 -23.30 13.08
CA SER A 226 -0.03 -22.28 12.08
C SER A 226 -0.93 -22.45 10.87
N ILE A 227 -1.11 -21.38 10.10
CA ILE A 227 -1.83 -21.41 8.83
C ILE A 227 -1.05 -22.26 7.78
N GLU A 228 -1.75 -23.07 7.00
CA GLU A 228 -1.16 -24.01 6.03
C GLU A 228 -1.59 -23.72 4.58
N ASN A 229 -2.76 -23.11 4.37
CA ASN A 229 -3.32 -22.94 3.03
C ASN A 229 -4.18 -21.68 2.90
N TYR A 230 -4.51 -21.31 1.66
CA TYR A 230 -5.29 -20.11 1.35
C TYR A 230 -6.64 -20.07 2.07
N LYS A 231 -7.38 -21.18 2.10
CA LYS A 231 -8.73 -21.22 2.67
C LYS A 231 -8.76 -20.81 4.15
N GLN A 232 -7.71 -21.15 4.89
CA GLN A 232 -7.59 -20.79 6.30
C GLN A 232 -7.40 -19.29 6.55
N ARG A 233 -7.00 -18.53 5.54
CA ARG A 233 -6.85 -17.06 5.65
C ARG A 233 -8.16 -16.39 6.00
N GLU A 234 -9.26 -16.92 5.47
CA GLU A 234 -10.60 -16.35 5.61
C GLU A 234 -11.44 -17.11 6.64
N GLU A 235 -10.80 -17.95 7.46
CA GLU A 235 -11.50 -18.77 8.45
C GLU A 235 -11.75 -17.97 9.74
N GLU A 236 -13.03 -17.65 9.99
CA GLU A 236 -13.45 -16.94 11.18
C GLU A 236 -13.58 -17.85 12.41
N VAL A 237 -13.33 -17.26 13.58
CA VAL A 237 -13.69 -17.85 14.87
C VAL A 237 -15.21 -17.84 15.00
N LYS A 238 -15.77 -19.00 15.34
CA LYS A 238 -17.22 -19.15 15.52
C LYS A 238 -17.57 -19.23 17.03
N THR A 239 -18.69 -18.64 17.38
CA THR A 239 -19.28 -18.83 18.71
C THR A 239 -19.77 -20.28 18.90
N ASN A 240 -20.13 -20.65 20.14
CA ASN A 240 -20.77 -21.96 20.40
C ASN A 240 -22.09 -22.17 19.64
N GLU A 241 -22.73 -21.10 19.18
CA GLU A 241 -23.93 -21.14 18.32
C GLU A 241 -23.58 -21.13 16.83
N HIS A 242 -22.32 -21.37 16.47
CA HIS A 242 -21.78 -21.36 15.10
C HIS A 242 -21.93 -20.02 14.36
N LYS A 243 -22.08 -18.90 15.07
CA LYS A 243 -22.09 -17.56 14.49
C LYS A 243 -20.67 -17.05 14.34
N ASN A 244 -20.39 -16.38 13.23
CA ASN A 244 -19.12 -15.71 12.98
C ASN A 244 -18.92 -14.57 14.01
N THR A 245 -17.70 -14.43 14.51
CA THR A 245 -17.36 -13.39 15.51
C THR A 245 -16.79 -12.12 14.88
N GLY A 246 -16.41 -12.16 13.60
CA GLY A 246 -15.62 -11.13 12.94
C GLY A 246 -14.13 -11.20 13.27
N GLU A 247 -13.70 -12.18 14.07
CA GLU A 247 -12.29 -12.48 14.33
C GLU A 247 -11.82 -13.64 13.46
N TYR A 248 -10.68 -13.49 12.83
CA TYR A 248 -10.08 -14.54 12.00
C TYR A 248 -9.07 -15.36 12.80
N LYS A 249 -9.05 -16.68 12.57
CA LYS A 249 -8.25 -17.62 13.36
C LYS A 249 -6.75 -17.39 13.22
N TYR A 250 -6.30 -17.15 12.00
CA TYR A 250 -4.88 -17.14 11.67
C TYR A 250 -4.33 -15.75 11.28
N VAL A 251 -5.14 -14.74 11.40
CA VAL A 251 -4.80 -13.37 10.97
C VAL A 251 -4.67 -12.47 12.18
N GLU A 252 -3.56 -11.71 12.27
CA GLU A 252 -3.44 -10.67 13.28
C GLU A 252 -4.58 -9.64 13.16
N PRO A 253 -5.05 -9.06 14.27
CA PRO A 253 -6.02 -7.99 14.24
C PRO A 253 -5.57 -6.85 13.30
N TYR A 254 -6.56 -6.27 12.60
CA TYR A 254 -6.34 -5.14 11.69
C TYR A 254 -5.50 -5.43 10.44
N ALA A 255 -5.30 -6.68 10.05
CA ALA A 255 -4.84 -6.99 8.70
C ALA A 255 -5.86 -6.46 7.69
N THR A 256 -5.39 -5.86 6.61
CA THR A 256 -6.26 -5.27 5.59
C THR A 256 -6.95 -6.37 4.77
N PHE A 257 -8.25 -6.22 4.53
CA PHE A 257 -9.00 -7.10 3.66
C PHE A 257 -10.00 -6.34 2.78
N VAL A 258 -10.38 -6.97 1.69
CA VAL A 258 -11.42 -6.51 0.77
C VAL A 258 -12.64 -7.38 0.90
N GLU A 259 -13.82 -6.77 1.03
CA GLU A 259 -15.12 -7.40 0.95
C GLU A 259 -15.71 -7.15 -0.44
N ILE A 260 -16.15 -8.20 -1.11
CA ILE A 260 -16.80 -8.12 -2.42
C ILE A 260 -18.22 -8.70 -2.30
N LYS A 261 -19.21 -7.93 -2.67
CA LYS A 261 -20.62 -8.36 -2.70
C LYS A 261 -21.09 -8.55 -4.13
N ALA A 262 -21.76 -9.67 -4.38
CA ALA A 262 -22.32 -9.99 -5.68
C ALA A 262 -23.62 -10.75 -5.55
N HIS A 263 -24.41 -10.71 -6.62
CA HIS A 263 -25.55 -11.56 -6.85
C HIS A 263 -25.19 -12.58 -7.93
N MET A 264 -25.51 -13.86 -7.74
CA MET A 264 -25.23 -14.89 -8.73
C MET A 264 -26.34 -15.92 -8.85
N GLU A 265 -26.43 -16.47 -10.05
CA GLU A 265 -27.19 -17.68 -10.34
C GLU A 265 -26.23 -18.79 -10.72
N ILE A 266 -26.36 -19.94 -10.08
CA ILE A 266 -25.51 -21.11 -10.32
C ILE A 266 -26.37 -22.32 -10.68
N GLU A 267 -25.79 -23.24 -11.42
CA GLU A 267 -26.42 -24.53 -11.69
C GLU A 267 -26.56 -25.34 -10.39
N ASN A 268 -27.74 -25.87 -10.15
CA ASN A 268 -28.00 -26.73 -9.02
C ASN A 268 -27.82 -28.19 -9.45
N ALA A 269 -26.75 -28.82 -8.94
CA ALA A 269 -26.44 -30.22 -9.29
C ALA A 269 -27.50 -31.24 -8.81
N ASP A 270 -28.34 -30.86 -7.85
CA ASP A 270 -29.34 -31.75 -7.24
C ASP A 270 -30.67 -31.81 -7.99
N ASN A 271 -30.86 -30.94 -9.00
CA ASN A 271 -32.05 -30.90 -9.82
C ASN A 271 -31.72 -30.66 -11.31
N ASP A 272 -32.10 -31.57 -12.18
CA ASP A 272 -32.00 -31.36 -13.63
C ASP A 272 -32.62 -30.03 -14.03
N ASN A 273 -31.83 -29.08 -14.52
CA ASN A 273 -32.16 -27.67 -14.82
C ASN A 273 -32.53 -26.76 -13.63
N GLY A 274 -32.22 -27.14 -12.40
CA GLY A 274 -32.37 -26.27 -11.23
C GLY A 274 -31.40 -25.10 -11.26
N ILE A 275 -31.86 -23.93 -10.82
CA ILE A 275 -31.01 -22.74 -10.58
C ILE A 275 -31.05 -22.44 -9.09
N ARG A 276 -29.88 -22.23 -8.52
CA ARG A 276 -29.72 -21.65 -7.18
C ARG A 276 -29.34 -20.19 -7.31
N VAL A 277 -30.09 -19.31 -6.65
CA VAL A 277 -29.83 -17.87 -6.58
C VAL A 277 -29.20 -17.55 -5.22
N ALA A 278 -28.16 -16.74 -5.21
CA ALA A 278 -27.49 -16.35 -3.99
C ALA A 278 -26.99 -14.90 -4.04
N ASP A 279 -27.15 -14.18 -2.93
CA ASP A 279 -26.35 -13.00 -2.62
C ASP A 279 -25.14 -13.46 -1.81
N VAL A 280 -23.96 -13.13 -2.31
CA VAL A 280 -22.70 -13.61 -1.75
C VAL A 280 -21.82 -12.48 -1.29
N THR A 281 -21.03 -12.77 -0.28
CA THR A 281 -19.98 -11.89 0.23
C THR A 281 -18.68 -12.67 0.29
N TYR A 282 -17.69 -12.20 -0.45
CA TYR A 282 -16.34 -12.74 -0.39
C TYR A 282 -15.46 -11.80 0.39
N VAL A 283 -14.66 -12.35 1.29
CA VAL A 283 -13.61 -11.64 2.03
C VAL A 283 -12.28 -12.14 1.52
N ILE A 284 -11.35 -11.21 1.26
CA ILE A 284 -10.02 -11.51 0.76
C ILE A 284 -9.02 -10.66 1.54
N HIS A 285 -8.28 -11.29 2.46
CA HIS A 285 -7.17 -10.62 3.13
C HIS A 285 -6.02 -10.39 2.16
N LEU A 286 -5.44 -9.19 2.23
CA LEU A 286 -4.31 -8.82 1.38
C LEU A 286 -3.02 -9.56 1.79
N GLY A 287 -1.98 -9.46 0.96
CA GLY A 287 -0.78 -10.29 1.02
C GLY A 287 -0.89 -11.49 0.10
N TYR A 288 -0.42 -12.67 0.51
CA TYR A 288 -0.45 -13.91 -0.25
C TYR A 288 0.48 -13.91 -1.48
N VAL A 289 1.51 -13.10 -1.46
CA VAL A 289 2.52 -13.09 -2.52
C VAL A 289 3.21 -14.46 -2.60
N ASP A 290 3.49 -14.93 -3.81
CA ASP A 290 4.09 -16.25 -4.07
C ASP A 290 3.34 -17.44 -3.43
N ASN A 291 2.03 -17.29 -3.24
CA ASN A 291 1.16 -18.30 -2.60
C ASN A 291 1.54 -18.62 -1.14
N VAL A 292 2.18 -17.69 -0.45
CA VAL A 292 2.53 -17.82 0.96
C VAL A 292 1.31 -17.56 1.84
N ALA A 293 0.68 -18.60 2.36
CA ALA A 293 -0.55 -18.50 3.16
C ALA A 293 -0.41 -17.59 4.39
N ALA A 294 0.77 -17.55 5.00
CA ALA A 294 1.07 -16.73 6.17
C ALA A 294 1.41 -15.28 5.87
N ASP A 295 1.46 -14.87 4.60
CA ASP A 295 1.75 -13.50 4.22
C ASP A 295 0.48 -12.64 4.19
N PHE A 296 0.40 -11.65 5.07
CA PHE A 296 -0.67 -10.64 5.18
C PHE A 296 -0.14 -9.22 4.99
N LYS A 297 1.07 -9.08 4.42
CA LYS A 297 1.76 -7.81 4.33
C LYS A 297 1.42 -7.06 3.05
N ASN A 298 1.29 -5.75 3.19
CA ASN A 298 1.28 -4.82 2.09
C ASN A 298 2.36 -3.78 2.34
N GLU A 299 3.42 -3.85 1.56
CA GLU A 299 4.58 -3.00 1.72
C GLU A 299 4.48 -1.77 0.84
N ARG A 300 5.05 -0.67 1.29
CA ARG A 300 5.14 0.57 0.52
C ARG A 300 5.85 0.37 -0.82
N ASN A 301 5.50 1.18 -1.80
CA ASN A 301 6.09 1.23 -3.14
C ASN A 301 5.92 -0.04 -3.97
N LYS A 302 5.08 -0.96 -3.54
CA LYS A 302 4.75 -2.20 -4.26
C LYS A 302 3.44 -2.06 -5.04
N LYS A 303 3.28 -2.87 -6.06
CA LYS A 303 2.07 -2.99 -6.85
C LYS A 303 1.62 -4.44 -6.79
N TYR A 304 0.48 -4.68 -6.16
CA TYR A 304 -0.09 -6.02 -6.03
C TYR A 304 -1.27 -6.20 -6.99
N THR A 305 -1.29 -7.28 -7.75
CA THR A 305 -2.41 -7.65 -8.59
C THR A 305 -3.03 -8.95 -8.10
N TYR A 306 -4.27 -8.88 -7.66
CA TYR A 306 -5.10 -9.99 -7.20
C TYR A 306 -5.97 -10.49 -8.35
N ASN A 307 -5.63 -11.65 -8.93
CA ASN A 307 -6.45 -12.34 -9.91
C ASN A 307 -7.36 -13.30 -9.15
N VAL A 308 -8.65 -12.99 -9.08
CA VAL A 308 -9.64 -13.75 -8.30
C VAL A 308 -10.59 -14.46 -9.26
N THR A 309 -10.54 -15.78 -9.26
CA THR A 309 -11.49 -16.62 -9.99
C THR A 309 -12.59 -17.10 -9.05
N ILE A 310 -13.85 -16.78 -9.36
CA ILE A 310 -15.01 -17.20 -8.59
C ILE A 310 -15.60 -18.44 -9.27
N ASN A 311 -15.58 -19.59 -8.59
CA ASN A 311 -16.10 -20.85 -9.11
C ASN A 311 -17.54 -21.10 -8.67
N ASN A 312 -17.90 -20.72 -7.44
CA ASN A 312 -19.27 -20.83 -6.90
C ASN A 312 -19.43 -19.94 -5.65
N VAL A 313 -20.49 -20.14 -4.88
CA VAL A 313 -20.83 -19.35 -3.68
C VAL A 313 -19.75 -19.34 -2.62
N GLU A 314 -18.99 -20.42 -2.47
CA GLU A 314 -18.02 -20.63 -1.39
C GLU A 314 -16.60 -20.90 -1.91
N ASP A 315 -16.40 -20.98 -3.22
CA ASP A 315 -15.15 -21.38 -3.82
C ASP A 315 -14.59 -20.27 -4.72
N ILE A 316 -13.50 -19.70 -4.25
CA ILE A 316 -12.69 -18.74 -4.99
C ILE A 316 -11.23 -19.20 -5.03
N VAL A 317 -10.56 -18.88 -6.12
CA VAL A 317 -9.11 -19.05 -6.26
C VAL A 317 -8.49 -17.67 -6.42
N THR A 318 -7.48 -17.38 -5.61
CA THR A 318 -6.77 -16.10 -5.63
C THR A 318 -5.31 -16.33 -5.96
N GLU A 319 -4.81 -15.62 -6.96
CA GLU A 319 -3.39 -15.57 -7.31
C GLU A 319 -2.92 -14.12 -7.19
N VAL A 320 -1.79 -13.91 -6.54
CA VAL A 320 -1.25 -12.58 -6.30
C VAL A 320 0.13 -12.45 -6.93
N THR A 321 0.30 -11.41 -7.73
CA THR A 321 1.59 -11.03 -8.32
C THR A 321 2.00 -9.65 -7.81
N GLU A 322 3.27 -9.53 -7.48
CA GLU A 322 3.92 -8.28 -7.06
C GLU A 322 4.71 -7.65 -8.22
#